data_2b25bc746c74f1bbad3dddb2142694f6
#
_entry.id   2b25bc746c74f1bbad3dddb2142694f6
#
_cell.length_a   1.000
_cell.length_b   1.000
_cell.length_c   1.000
_cell.angle_alpha   90.00
_cell.angle_beta   90.00
_cell.angle_gamma   90.00
#
_symmetry.space_group_name_H-M   'P 1'
#
loop_
_entity.id
_entity.type
_entity.pdbx_description
1 polymer ?
#
loop_
_entity_poly.entity_id
_entity_poly.type
_entity_poly.pdbx_seq_one_letter_code
_entity_poly.pdbx_strand_id
1 'polypeptide(L)'
;RQGETSRYLAARNDLYASVMIAQAILESDSGQSTLSQKPSYNFFGIKGDYNGQSVTLPTWEDDGKGNPYYIDAAFRSYGSVENSLQDYVDFLEGSYYVGVHRSNTKNYKDATAALTGVYATDTTYGDKLNSIIEQYQLTIYDTY
;
A
#
# COMPACT_ATOMS: atom_id res chain seq x y z
N ARG A 1 4.87 -14.39 7.90
CA ARG A 1 4.67 -15.07 6.63
C ARG A 1 4.51 -14.12 5.48
N GLN A 2 3.56 -13.16 5.59
CA GLN A 2 3.45 -12.13 4.57
C GLN A 2 4.68 -11.25 4.54
N GLY A 3 5.36 -11.09 5.68
CA GLY A 3 6.60 -10.36 5.73
C GLY A 3 7.67 -10.95 4.83
N GLU A 4 7.80 -12.27 4.80
CA GLU A 4 8.80 -12.93 3.95
C GLU A 4 8.43 -12.86 2.48
N THR A 5 7.14 -13.00 2.15
CA THR A 5 6.68 -12.85 0.77
C THR A 5 6.90 -11.41 0.30
N SER A 6 6.59 -10.42 1.16
CA SER A 6 6.81 -9.01 0.84
C SER A 6 8.29 -8.71 0.64
N ARG A 7 9.16 -9.29 1.49
CA ARG A 7 10.61 -9.13 1.35
C ARG A 7 11.08 -9.63 -0.03
N TYR A 8 10.61 -10.79 -0.43
CA TYR A 8 10.97 -11.39 -1.70
C TYR A 8 10.52 -10.50 -2.88
N LEU A 9 9.25 -10.11 -2.88
CA LEU A 9 8.68 -9.32 -3.96
C LEU A 9 9.31 -7.92 -4.03
N ALA A 10 9.49 -7.28 -2.89
CA ALA A 10 10.08 -5.95 -2.83
C ALA A 10 11.51 -5.97 -3.36
N ALA A 11 12.31 -6.94 -2.95
CA ALA A 11 13.71 -7.05 -3.39
C ALA A 11 13.80 -7.23 -4.90
N ARG A 12 12.87 -7.97 -5.50
CA ARG A 12 12.88 -8.22 -6.94
C ARG A 12 12.33 -7.05 -7.76
N ASN A 13 11.64 -6.12 -7.12
CA ASN A 13 10.94 -5.05 -7.83
C ASN A 13 11.39 -3.65 -7.41
N ASP A 14 12.57 -3.55 -6.81
CA ASP A 14 13.19 -2.27 -6.45
C ASP A 14 12.31 -1.47 -5.47
N LEU A 15 11.73 -2.15 -4.49
CA LEU A 15 10.84 -1.55 -3.50
C LEU A 15 11.37 -1.84 -2.09
N TYR A 16 10.91 -1.04 -1.13
CA TYR A 16 11.17 -1.30 0.28
C TYR A 16 10.11 -2.26 0.82
N ALA A 17 10.53 -3.41 1.31
CA ALA A 17 9.61 -4.33 1.98
C ALA A 17 8.94 -3.67 3.18
N SER A 18 9.69 -2.84 3.92
CA SER A 18 9.15 -2.11 5.07
C SER A 18 7.95 -1.25 4.68
N VAL A 19 8.05 -0.54 3.56
CA VAL A 19 6.97 0.34 3.08
C VAL A 19 5.79 -0.50 2.62
N MET A 20 6.04 -1.57 1.88
CA MET A 20 4.99 -2.48 1.43
C MET A 20 4.20 -3.06 2.61
N ILE A 21 4.90 -3.54 3.63
CA ILE A 21 4.27 -4.11 4.82
C ILE A 21 3.49 -3.03 5.58
N ALA A 22 4.08 -1.85 5.74
CA ALA A 22 3.41 -0.75 6.45
C ALA A 22 2.12 -0.33 5.74
N GLN A 23 2.14 -0.28 4.42
CA GLN A 23 0.92 0.04 3.66
C GLN A 23 -0.14 -1.05 3.86
N ALA A 24 0.26 -2.32 3.84
CA ALA A 24 -0.69 -3.41 4.08
C ALA A 24 -1.31 -3.30 5.47
N ILE A 25 -0.51 -2.99 6.48
CA ILE A 25 -1.01 -2.84 7.86
C ILE A 25 -1.99 -1.67 7.94
N LEU A 26 -1.61 -0.52 7.38
CA LEU A 26 -2.43 0.69 7.48
C LEU A 26 -3.74 0.56 6.68
N GLU A 27 -3.65 0.10 5.43
CA GLU A 27 -4.82 0.06 4.55
C GLU A 27 -5.79 -1.06 4.91
N SER A 28 -5.29 -2.15 5.48
CA SER A 28 -6.13 -3.30 5.81
C SER A 28 -6.58 -3.32 7.27
N ASP A 29 -6.28 -2.27 8.03
CA ASP A 29 -6.55 -2.25 9.49
C ASP A 29 -5.94 -3.50 10.14
N SER A 30 -4.65 -3.70 9.91
CA SER A 30 -3.92 -4.87 10.42
C SER A 30 -4.53 -6.20 9.96
N GLY A 31 -5.09 -6.21 8.76
CA GLY A 31 -5.69 -7.42 8.17
C GLY A 31 -7.14 -7.67 8.59
N GLN A 32 -7.77 -6.72 9.28
CA GLN A 32 -9.13 -6.91 9.82
C GLN A 32 -10.23 -6.30 8.95
N SER A 33 -9.89 -5.43 7.99
CA SER A 33 -10.91 -4.78 7.18
C SER A 33 -11.65 -5.80 6.31
N THR A 34 -12.91 -5.48 5.99
CA THR A 34 -13.71 -6.31 5.08
C THR A 34 -13.02 -6.50 3.74
N LEU A 35 -12.41 -5.44 3.23
CA LEU A 35 -11.74 -5.46 1.93
C LEU A 35 -10.54 -6.42 1.90
N SER A 36 -9.87 -6.60 3.03
CA SER A 36 -8.70 -7.49 3.10
C SER A 36 -9.07 -8.96 3.26
N GLN A 37 -10.35 -9.24 3.53
CA GLN A 37 -10.82 -10.61 3.73
C GLN A 37 -11.17 -11.26 2.40
N LYS A 38 -11.38 -12.57 2.46
CA LYS A 38 -11.91 -13.35 1.36
C LYS A 38 -13.26 -12.80 0.90
N PRO A 39 -13.56 -12.68 -0.36
CA PRO A 39 -12.73 -13.09 -1.51
C PRO A 39 -11.86 -12.00 -2.10
N SER A 40 -11.90 -10.80 -1.54
CA SER A 40 -11.24 -9.64 -2.15
C SER A 40 -9.74 -9.62 -1.92
N TYR A 41 -9.28 -9.92 -0.71
CA TYR A 41 -7.88 -9.95 -0.33
C TYR A 41 -7.12 -8.66 -0.72
N ASN A 42 -7.82 -7.52 -0.76
CA ASN A 42 -7.18 -6.25 -1.10
C ASN A 42 -6.63 -5.63 0.17
N PHE A 43 -5.34 -5.85 0.42
CA PHE A 43 -4.66 -5.36 1.62
C PHE A 43 -4.18 -3.92 1.49
N PHE A 44 -4.14 -3.39 0.27
CA PHE A 44 -3.49 -2.11 -0.01
C PHE A 44 -4.46 -1.01 -0.39
N GLY A 45 -5.76 -1.29 -0.36
CA GLY A 45 -6.77 -0.29 -0.67
C GLY A 45 -6.75 0.19 -2.11
N ILE A 46 -6.31 -0.64 -3.04
CA ILE A 46 -6.19 -0.24 -4.45
C ILE A 46 -7.58 -0.18 -5.10
N LYS A 47 -7.89 0.98 -5.66
CA LYS A 47 -9.18 1.23 -6.31
C LYS A 47 -9.18 0.69 -7.74
N GLY A 48 -10.39 0.43 -8.26
CA GLY A 48 -10.58 -0.04 -9.62
C GLY A 48 -11.15 -1.44 -9.65
N ASP A 49 -10.86 -2.15 -10.73
CA ASP A 49 -11.22 -3.55 -10.85
C ASP A 49 -10.01 -4.40 -11.18
N TYR A 50 -10.10 -5.68 -10.88
CA TYR A 50 -9.06 -6.66 -11.19
C TYR A 50 -9.72 -7.74 -12.04
N ASN A 51 -9.39 -7.77 -13.33
CA ASN A 51 -10.01 -8.69 -14.29
C ASN A 51 -11.55 -8.63 -14.23
N GLY A 52 -12.08 -7.40 -14.09
CA GLY A 52 -13.53 -7.18 -14.03
C GLY A 52 -14.13 -7.37 -12.64
N GLN A 53 -13.35 -7.70 -11.63
CA GLN A 53 -13.87 -7.94 -10.27
C GLN A 53 -13.57 -6.75 -9.37
N SER A 54 -14.60 -6.27 -8.69
CA SER A 54 -14.46 -5.17 -7.73
C SER A 54 -15.53 -5.27 -6.65
N VAL A 55 -15.34 -4.49 -5.59
CA VAL A 55 -16.32 -4.32 -4.54
C VAL A 55 -16.44 -2.83 -4.23
N THR A 56 -17.66 -2.33 -4.09
CA THR A 56 -17.90 -0.91 -3.81
C THR A 56 -18.06 -0.73 -2.30
N LEU A 57 -17.25 0.12 -1.73
CA LEU A 57 -17.25 0.40 -0.28
C LEU A 57 -17.06 1.89 -0.05
N PRO A 58 -17.62 2.42 1.08
CA PRO A 58 -17.33 3.80 1.46
C PRO A 58 -15.87 3.95 1.89
N THR A 59 -15.28 5.08 1.56
CA THR A 59 -13.90 5.37 1.94
C THR A 59 -13.77 6.82 2.33
N TRP A 60 -12.85 7.09 3.26
CA TRP A 60 -12.45 8.43 3.65
C TRP A 60 -11.43 8.95 2.64
N GLU A 61 -11.62 10.21 2.23
CA GLU A 61 -10.66 10.91 1.40
C GLU A 61 -10.35 12.25 2.04
N ASP A 62 -9.26 12.88 1.62
CA ASP A 62 -8.85 14.20 2.09
C ASP A 62 -8.87 15.14 0.89
N ASP A 63 -9.37 16.37 1.10
CA ASP A 63 -9.44 17.36 0.02
C ASP A 63 -8.08 17.97 -0.32
N GLY A 64 -7.00 17.46 0.28
CA GLY A 64 -5.66 18.00 0.12
C GLY A 64 -5.30 19.07 1.12
N LYS A 65 -6.23 19.42 2.02
CA LYS A 65 -6.06 20.49 3.01
C LYS A 65 -6.37 20.01 4.43
N GLY A 66 -6.46 18.69 4.62
CA GLY A 66 -6.75 18.11 5.92
C GLY A 66 -8.24 17.99 6.23
N ASN A 67 -9.12 18.23 5.27
CA ASN A 67 -10.56 18.12 5.46
C ASN A 67 -11.06 16.78 4.94
N PRO A 68 -11.55 15.91 5.83
CA PRO A 68 -12.00 14.57 5.41
C PRO A 68 -13.42 14.60 4.84
N TYR A 69 -13.68 13.68 3.91
CA TYR A 69 -15.01 13.45 3.39
C TYR A 69 -15.14 12.00 2.97
N TYR A 70 -16.39 11.49 2.87
CA TYR A 70 -16.66 10.12 2.44
C TYR A 70 -17.11 10.09 0.99
N ILE A 71 -16.65 9.07 0.27
CA ILE A 71 -17.18 8.72 -1.05
C ILE A 71 -17.33 7.21 -1.11
N ASP A 72 -18.19 6.73 -2.01
CA ASP A 72 -18.22 5.32 -2.36
C ASP A 72 -17.23 5.08 -3.49
N ALA A 73 -16.39 4.07 -3.35
CA ALA A 73 -15.37 3.77 -4.35
C ALA A 73 -15.37 2.28 -4.67
N ALA A 74 -15.02 1.95 -5.90
CA ALA A 74 -14.80 0.59 -6.31
C ALA A 74 -13.37 0.21 -5.97
N PHE A 75 -13.20 -0.93 -5.30
CA PHE A 75 -11.89 -1.47 -4.94
C PHE A 75 -11.69 -2.81 -5.64
N ARG A 76 -10.45 -3.08 -6.02
CA ARG A 76 -10.10 -4.31 -6.71
C ARG A 76 -10.35 -5.52 -5.83
N SER A 77 -10.94 -6.57 -6.42
CA SER A 77 -11.19 -7.83 -5.73
C SER A 77 -10.31 -8.90 -6.39
N TYR A 78 -9.39 -9.47 -5.63
CA TYR A 78 -8.29 -10.23 -6.20
C TYR A 78 -8.49 -11.75 -6.23
N GLY A 79 -9.32 -12.27 -5.37
CA GLY A 79 -9.56 -13.71 -5.30
C GLY A 79 -8.48 -14.52 -4.62
N SER A 80 -7.29 -13.96 -4.43
CA SER A 80 -6.20 -14.64 -3.72
C SER A 80 -5.23 -13.62 -3.15
N VAL A 81 -4.48 -14.03 -2.12
CA VAL A 81 -3.43 -13.22 -1.52
C VAL A 81 -2.33 -12.93 -2.54
N GLU A 82 -1.94 -13.94 -3.31
CA GLU A 82 -0.87 -13.83 -4.29
C GLU A 82 -1.18 -12.77 -5.34
N ASN A 83 -2.41 -12.76 -5.84
CA ASN A 83 -2.83 -11.76 -6.84
C ASN A 83 -2.75 -10.35 -6.26
N SER A 84 -3.14 -10.18 -5.00
CA SER A 84 -3.08 -8.89 -4.32
C SER A 84 -1.65 -8.37 -4.23
N LEU A 85 -0.75 -9.22 -3.77
CA LEU A 85 0.65 -8.82 -3.60
C LEU A 85 1.31 -8.50 -4.94
N GLN A 86 1.05 -9.31 -5.95
CA GLN A 86 1.61 -9.07 -7.28
C GLN A 86 1.06 -7.79 -7.90
N ASP A 87 -0.26 -7.56 -7.77
CA ASP A 87 -0.87 -6.35 -8.34
C ASP A 87 -0.34 -5.08 -7.65
N TYR A 88 -0.03 -5.13 -6.36
CA TYR A 88 0.58 -4.01 -5.68
C TYR A 88 1.91 -3.63 -6.35
N VAL A 89 2.77 -4.61 -6.61
CA VAL A 89 4.06 -4.35 -7.25
C VAL A 89 3.86 -3.78 -8.64
N ASP A 90 2.93 -4.37 -9.39
CA ASP A 90 2.62 -3.91 -10.75
C ASP A 90 2.05 -2.49 -10.73
N PHE A 91 1.20 -2.19 -9.76
CA PHE A 91 0.59 -0.87 -9.61
C PHE A 91 1.66 0.21 -9.40
N LEU A 92 2.69 -0.10 -8.61
CA LEU A 92 3.75 0.85 -8.32
C LEU A 92 4.76 1.01 -9.47
N GLU A 93 4.60 0.27 -10.57
CA GLU A 93 5.38 0.52 -11.78
C GLU A 93 4.87 1.74 -12.55
N GLY A 94 3.69 2.26 -12.20
CA GLY A 94 3.13 3.43 -12.85
C GLY A 94 4.01 4.67 -12.70
N SER A 95 3.87 5.60 -13.65
CA SER A 95 4.74 6.77 -13.73
C SER A 95 4.64 7.68 -12.50
N TYR A 96 3.51 7.66 -11.80
CA TYR A 96 3.34 8.47 -10.59
C TYR A 96 4.20 7.99 -9.42
N TYR A 97 4.74 6.77 -9.49
CA TYR A 97 5.41 6.11 -8.37
C TYR A 97 6.92 5.94 -8.59
N VAL A 98 7.48 6.66 -9.57
CA VAL A 98 8.93 6.61 -9.85
C VAL A 98 9.74 6.92 -8.59
N GLY A 99 9.31 7.91 -7.80
CA GLY A 99 10.01 8.33 -6.59
C GLY A 99 9.87 7.35 -5.42
N VAL A 100 9.04 6.32 -5.55
CA VAL A 100 8.85 5.31 -4.51
C VAL A 100 9.90 4.20 -4.64
N HIS A 101 10.46 4.02 -5.83
CA HIS A 101 11.40 2.94 -6.08
C HIS A 101 12.73 3.17 -5.37
N ARG A 102 13.23 2.10 -4.77
CA ARG A 102 14.36 2.15 -3.87
C ARG A 102 15.59 2.79 -4.50
N SER A 103 15.87 2.50 -5.76
CA SER A 103 17.02 3.04 -6.48
C SER A 103 16.93 4.56 -6.67
N ASN A 104 15.74 5.15 -6.52
CA ASN A 104 15.51 6.59 -6.65
C ASN A 104 15.41 7.29 -5.29
N THR A 105 15.78 6.60 -4.21
CA THR A 105 15.64 7.10 -2.85
C THR A 105 16.96 6.96 -2.09
N LYS A 106 17.10 7.72 -1.01
CA LYS A 106 18.21 7.58 -0.06
C LYS A 106 17.84 6.55 1.02
N ASN A 107 16.58 6.56 1.45
CA ASN A 107 16.08 5.63 2.46
C ASN A 107 14.56 5.55 2.31
N TYR A 108 13.93 4.71 3.13
CA TYR A 108 12.49 4.45 3.01
C TYR A 108 11.63 5.71 3.22
N LYS A 109 12.13 6.71 3.94
CA LYS A 109 11.36 7.93 4.19
C LYS A 109 11.15 8.74 2.92
N ASP A 110 12.08 8.65 1.97
CA ASP A 110 11.87 9.25 0.66
C ASP A 110 10.72 8.57 -0.08
N ALA A 111 10.62 7.25 0.04
CA ALA A 111 9.55 6.48 -0.58
C ALA A 111 8.19 6.82 0.04
N THR A 112 8.10 6.88 1.37
CA THR A 112 6.84 7.22 2.03
C THR A 112 6.41 8.65 1.71
N ALA A 113 7.36 9.57 1.59
CA ALA A 113 7.06 10.94 1.18
C ALA A 113 6.50 10.96 -0.25
N ALA A 114 7.06 10.16 -1.15
CA ALA A 114 6.60 10.09 -2.54
C ALA A 114 5.19 9.50 -2.65
N LEU A 115 4.77 8.69 -1.71
CA LEU A 115 3.42 8.13 -1.69
C LEU A 115 2.38 9.14 -1.18
N THR A 116 2.80 10.12 -0.38
CA THR A 116 1.90 11.08 0.27
C THR A 116 1.27 11.99 -0.78
N GLY A 117 -0.08 12.02 -0.79
CA GLY A 117 -0.84 12.83 -1.75
C GLY A 117 -0.95 12.20 -3.14
N VAL A 118 -0.30 11.05 -3.36
CA VAL A 118 -0.33 10.36 -4.66
C VAL A 118 -1.03 9.02 -4.52
N TYR A 119 -0.55 8.17 -3.62
CA TYR A 119 -1.20 6.88 -3.34
C TYR A 119 -2.46 7.07 -2.51
N ALA A 120 -2.40 7.97 -1.56
CA ALA A 120 -3.53 8.32 -0.69
C ALA A 120 -3.63 9.83 -0.59
N THR A 121 -4.85 10.35 -0.42
CA THR A 121 -5.11 11.78 -0.32
C THR A 121 -4.74 12.37 1.04
N ASP A 122 -4.54 11.51 2.06
CA ASP A 122 -4.16 11.92 3.41
C ASP A 122 -2.81 12.64 3.41
N THR A 123 -2.79 13.90 3.85
CA THR A 123 -1.58 14.72 3.85
C THR A 123 -0.53 14.21 4.84
N THR A 124 -0.91 13.34 5.78
CA THR A 124 0.01 12.74 6.77
C THR A 124 0.32 11.28 6.48
N TYR A 125 0.05 10.82 5.26
CA TYR A 125 0.17 9.41 4.90
C TYR A 125 1.58 8.87 5.17
N GLY A 126 2.59 9.60 4.71
CA GLY A 126 3.99 9.18 4.91
C GLY A 126 4.36 9.10 6.39
N ASP A 127 3.88 10.05 7.19
CA ASP A 127 4.15 10.04 8.63
C ASP A 127 3.54 8.82 9.30
N LYS A 128 2.32 8.44 8.89
CA LYS A 128 1.66 7.26 9.42
C LYS A 128 2.43 5.99 9.07
N LEU A 129 2.90 5.88 7.83
CA LEU A 129 3.71 4.75 7.41
C LEU A 129 5.03 4.69 8.18
N ASN A 130 5.69 5.83 8.34
CA ASN A 130 6.95 5.90 9.08
C ASN A 130 6.78 5.45 10.52
N SER A 131 5.67 5.83 11.15
CA SER A 131 5.36 5.41 12.52
C SER A 131 5.19 3.90 12.62
N ILE A 132 4.51 3.29 11.66
CA ILE A 132 4.31 1.83 11.63
C ILE A 132 5.65 1.13 11.42
N ILE A 133 6.47 1.63 10.50
CA ILE A 133 7.77 1.04 10.20
C ILE A 133 8.65 1.05 11.44
N GLU A 134 8.66 2.16 12.18
CA GLU A 134 9.45 2.31 13.39
C GLU A 134 8.90 1.44 14.53
N GLN A 135 7.59 1.43 14.70
CA GLN A 135 6.95 0.66 15.77
C GLN A 135 7.25 -0.83 15.67
N TYR A 136 7.19 -1.38 14.47
CA TYR A 136 7.38 -2.81 14.23
C TYR A 136 8.77 -3.16 13.72
N GLN A 137 9.68 -2.18 13.64
CA GLN A 137 11.06 -2.38 13.17
C GLN A 137 11.10 -3.09 11.81
N LEU A 138 10.29 -2.60 10.89
CA LEU A 138 10.08 -3.27 9.60
C LEU A 138 11.28 -3.17 8.66
N THR A 139 12.22 -2.26 8.93
CA THR A 139 13.41 -2.12 8.08
C THR A 139 14.26 -3.38 8.04
N ILE A 140 14.08 -4.29 8.98
CA ILE A 140 14.76 -5.59 8.96
C ILE A 140 14.43 -6.36 7.66
N TYR A 141 13.25 -6.13 7.11
CA TYR A 141 12.83 -6.79 5.86
C TYR A 141 13.43 -6.15 4.61
N ASP A 142 14.09 -5.00 4.73
CA ASP A 142 14.73 -4.32 3.60
C ASP A 142 16.13 -4.83 3.32
N THR A 143 16.63 -5.73 4.14
CA THR A 143 17.94 -6.36 3.96
C THR A 143 17.74 -7.81 3.55
N TYR A 144 18.69 -8.31 2.77
CA TYR A 144 18.59 -9.69 2.27
C TYR A 144 19.85 -10.44 2.50
#